data_f2812ad6a84c9d992150bc9a7ffe7589
#
_entry.id   f2812ad6a84c9d992150bc9a7ffe7589
#
_cell.length_a   1.000
_cell.length_b   1.000
_cell.length_c   1.000
_cell.angle_alpha   90.00
_cell.angle_beta   90.00
_cell.angle_gamma   90.00
#
_symmetry.space_group_name_H-M   'P 1'
#
loop_
_entity.id
_entity.type
_entity.pdbx_description
1 polymer ?
#
loop_
_entity_poly.entity_id
_entity_poly.type
_entity_poly.pdbx_seq_one_letter_code
_entity_poly.pdbx_strand_id
1 'polypeptide(L)'
;DAQESRGLGDVYKRQILRQTAIISLLAQIGSFVPAKHAEIGTLDKIFTRVGATDNLSAGESTFMVEMNEAANILNNISDRSLILLDEIGRGTSTYDGVSIAWAIAEYLHQHPTQPKTLFATHYHELNEMSVNFERIKNFHVSIQEAKGNIIFLRKLISGGSEHSFGIHVAKLAGMPSKVVNRANEILKTLESSRTTQDSGEKIKRVTEENLQLSFFQLDDPVLENIREELTKIDINTSVSYTHLRAHETPEH
;
A
#
# COMPACT_ATOMS: atom_id res chain seq x y z
N ASP A 1 -21.69 -16.10 13.55
CA ASP A 1 -20.36 -16.63 13.19
C ASP A 1 -19.86 -16.18 11.81
N ALA A 2 -20.76 -15.88 10.84
CA ALA A 2 -20.35 -15.31 9.56
C ALA A 2 -19.96 -13.80 9.66
N GLN A 3 -20.35 -13.14 10.73
CA GLN A 3 -20.05 -11.72 10.96
C GLN A 3 -18.62 -11.53 11.51
N GLU A 4 -18.04 -12.55 12.12
CA GLU A 4 -16.68 -12.52 12.64
C GLU A 4 -15.58 -12.69 11.58
N SER A 5 -15.90 -13.21 10.40
CA SER A 5 -14.91 -13.47 9.35
C SER A 5 -14.63 -12.28 8.43
N ARG A 6 -15.43 -11.21 8.48
CA ARG A 6 -15.28 -10.02 7.63
C ARG A 6 -14.10 -9.17 8.10
N GLY A 7 -13.04 -9.15 7.31
CA GLY A 7 -11.88 -8.28 7.58
C GLY A 7 -11.01 -8.70 8.77
N LEU A 8 -11.12 -9.95 9.25
CA LEU A 8 -10.36 -10.43 10.40
C LEU A 8 -8.85 -10.23 10.29
N GLY A 9 -8.26 -10.36 9.11
CA GLY A 9 -6.84 -10.10 8.90
C GLY A 9 -6.46 -8.64 9.23
N ASP A 10 -7.24 -7.68 8.76
CA ASP A 10 -7.00 -6.25 9.00
C ASP A 10 -7.35 -5.85 10.43
N VAL A 11 -8.39 -6.45 11.00
CA VAL A 11 -8.74 -6.26 12.43
C VAL A 11 -7.57 -6.69 13.31
N TYR A 12 -6.92 -7.84 13.02
CA TYR A 12 -5.77 -8.30 13.79
C TYR A 12 -4.54 -7.44 13.61
N LYS A 13 -4.23 -6.98 12.39
CA LYS A 13 -3.14 -6.05 12.16
C LYS A 13 -3.32 -4.78 13.00
N ARG A 14 -4.52 -4.19 12.97
CA ARG A 14 -4.87 -3.01 13.79
C ARG A 14 -4.79 -3.30 15.28
N GLN A 15 -5.25 -4.47 15.73
CA GLN A 15 -5.13 -4.84 17.14
C GLN A 15 -3.68 -4.93 17.58
N ILE A 16 -2.78 -5.51 16.78
CA ILE A 16 -1.36 -5.59 17.08
C ILE A 16 -0.76 -4.19 17.19
N LEU A 17 -1.05 -3.29 16.24
CA LEU A 17 -0.57 -1.91 16.28
C LEU A 17 -1.05 -1.19 17.55
N ARG A 18 -2.35 -1.20 17.82
CA ARG A 18 -2.96 -0.57 19.01
C ARG A 18 -2.43 -1.18 20.30
N GLN A 19 -2.33 -2.50 20.38
CA GLN A 19 -1.79 -3.21 21.53
C GLN A 19 -0.34 -2.80 21.80
N THR A 20 0.49 -2.68 20.77
CA THR A 20 1.88 -2.25 20.90
C THR A 20 1.96 -0.84 21.47
N ALA A 21 1.12 0.11 20.99
CA ALA A 21 1.07 1.46 21.54
C ALA A 21 0.66 1.46 23.02
N ILE A 22 -0.42 0.75 23.35
CA ILE A 22 -0.97 0.72 24.72
C ILE A 22 0.02 0.06 25.69
N ILE A 23 0.63 -1.07 25.33
CA ILE A 23 1.63 -1.75 26.15
C ILE A 23 2.83 -0.85 26.38
N SER A 24 3.32 -0.17 25.33
CA SER A 24 4.42 0.77 25.46
C SER A 24 4.09 1.93 26.40
N LEU A 25 2.89 2.49 26.28
CA LEU A 25 2.42 3.58 27.15
C LEU A 25 2.28 3.11 28.61
N LEU A 26 1.65 1.96 28.84
CA LEU A 26 1.49 1.39 30.19
C LEU A 26 2.85 1.14 30.85
N ALA A 27 3.81 0.59 30.12
CA ALA A 27 5.17 0.38 30.62
C ALA A 27 5.86 1.71 30.98
N GLN A 28 5.70 2.75 30.16
CA GLN A 28 6.28 4.08 30.42
C GLN A 28 5.75 4.74 31.72
N ILE A 29 4.49 4.52 32.05
CA ILE A 29 3.89 5.04 33.30
C ILE A 29 4.10 4.11 34.51
N GLY A 30 4.87 3.02 34.34
CA GLY A 30 5.14 2.06 35.42
C GLY A 30 3.99 1.12 35.76
N SER A 31 3.02 0.96 34.85
CA SER A 31 1.89 0.03 35.03
C SER A 31 2.27 -1.39 34.62
N PHE A 32 1.53 -2.37 35.13
CA PHE A 32 1.58 -3.75 34.64
C PHE A 32 1.12 -3.83 33.20
N VAL A 33 1.78 -4.70 32.43
CA VAL A 33 1.45 -4.97 31.02
C VAL A 33 0.96 -6.41 30.86
N PRO A 34 0.07 -6.70 29.90
CA PRO A 34 -0.46 -8.04 29.65
C PRO A 34 0.55 -8.93 28.90
N ALA A 35 1.72 -9.14 29.48
CA ALA A 35 2.79 -9.96 28.94
C ALA A 35 3.48 -10.76 30.04
N LYS A 36 4.03 -11.93 29.70
CA LYS A 36 4.84 -12.71 30.63
C LYS A 36 6.17 -12.05 30.95
N HIS A 37 6.72 -11.34 29.97
CA HIS A 37 7.94 -10.55 30.07
C HIS A 37 7.84 -9.39 29.07
N ALA A 38 8.27 -8.21 29.44
CA ALA A 38 8.34 -7.05 28.55
C ALA A 38 9.60 -6.25 28.88
N GLU A 39 10.40 -5.97 27.85
CA GLU A 39 11.55 -5.09 27.90
C GLU A 39 11.35 -4.03 26.83
N ILE A 40 11.07 -2.81 27.26
CA ILE A 40 10.69 -1.71 26.39
C ILE A 40 11.62 -0.52 26.64
N GLY A 41 12.30 -0.09 25.59
CA GLY A 41 13.12 1.14 25.64
C GLY A 41 12.26 2.36 25.93
N THR A 42 12.86 3.38 26.50
CA THR A 42 12.18 4.66 26.75
C THR A 42 11.78 5.31 25.43
N LEU A 43 10.51 5.73 25.34
CA LEU A 43 9.96 6.45 24.21
C LEU A 43 9.64 7.89 24.65
N ASP A 44 9.87 8.85 23.79
CA ASP A 44 9.44 10.24 23.99
C ASP A 44 8.18 10.59 23.20
N LYS A 45 7.92 9.86 22.12
CA LYS A 45 6.74 10.05 21.27
C LYS A 45 6.18 8.71 20.80
N ILE A 46 4.87 8.60 20.80
CA ILE A 46 4.13 7.49 20.18
C ILE A 46 3.20 8.10 19.16
N PHE A 47 3.49 7.90 17.90
CA PHE A 47 2.65 8.35 16.80
C PHE A 47 1.79 7.19 16.30
N THR A 48 0.51 7.44 16.13
CA THR A 48 -0.42 6.44 15.61
C THR A 48 -1.24 7.02 14.47
N ARG A 49 -1.23 6.34 13.33
CA ARG A 49 -2.18 6.53 12.25
C ARG A 49 -2.85 5.19 12.00
N VAL A 50 -3.88 4.89 12.79
CA VAL A 50 -4.56 3.58 12.80
C VAL A 50 -6.07 3.78 12.71
N GLY A 51 -6.64 3.40 11.56
CA GLY A 51 -8.05 3.55 11.24
C GLY A 51 -8.37 4.87 10.53
N ALA A 52 -9.38 4.87 9.67
CA ALA A 52 -9.90 6.08 9.06
C ALA A 52 -10.72 6.86 10.10
N THR A 53 -10.37 8.12 10.32
CA THR A 53 -11.27 9.04 11.01
C THR A 53 -12.13 9.69 9.92
N ASP A 54 -13.30 9.13 9.66
CA ASP A 54 -14.30 9.73 8.77
C ASP A 54 -14.86 11.00 9.44
N ASN A 55 -14.07 12.05 9.44
CA ASN A 55 -14.53 13.36 9.90
C ASN A 55 -15.25 14.07 8.75
N LEU A 56 -16.42 13.54 8.37
CA LEU A 56 -17.28 14.07 7.31
C LEU A 56 -17.78 15.49 7.58
N SER A 57 -17.62 15.99 8.80
CA SER A 57 -18.14 17.30 9.22
C SER A 57 -17.32 18.49 8.68
N ALA A 58 -16.07 18.28 8.24
CA ALA A 58 -15.19 19.37 7.79
C ALA A 58 -15.12 19.50 6.25
N GLY A 59 -15.78 18.63 5.47
CA GLY A 59 -15.71 18.66 4.00
C GLY A 59 -14.33 18.34 3.39
N GLU A 60 -13.37 17.92 4.20
CA GLU A 60 -12.05 17.50 3.73
C GLU A 60 -12.08 16.07 3.21
N SER A 61 -11.31 15.82 2.15
CA SER A 61 -11.09 14.46 1.67
C SER A 61 -10.42 13.62 2.75
N THR A 62 -10.92 12.40 2.99
CA THR A 62 -10.32 11.44 3.93
C THR A 62 -8.84 11.20 3.63
N PHE A 63 -8.46 11.24 2.35
CA PHE A 63 -7.08 11.14 1.91
C PHE A 63 -6.23 12.36 2.32
N MET A 64 -6.79 13.57 2.24
CA MET A 64 -6.08 14.79 2.68
C MET A 64 -5.82 14.75 4.19
N VAL A 65 -6.79 14.31 4.99
CA VAL A 65 -6.61 14.14 6.44
C VAL A 65 -5.51 13.11 6.71
N GLU A 66 -5.51 11.99 5.99
CA GLU A 66 -4.46 10.97 6.09
C GLU A 66 -3.07 11.55 5.80
N MET A 67 -2.94 12.32 4.72
CA MET A 67 -1.66 12.93 4.34
C MET A 67 -1.20 13.99 5.34
N ASN A 68 -2.11 14.79 5.88
CA ASN A 68 -1.81 15.76 6.93
C ASN A 68 -1.30 15.08 8.21
N GLU A 69 -1.93 13.98 8.64
CA GLU A 69 -1.48 13.20 9.79
C GLU A 69 -0.12 12.55 9.52
N ALA A 70 0.08 11.95 8.36
CA ALA A 70 1.37 11.38 7.96
C ALA A 70 2.47 12.44 7.93
N ALA A 71 2.20 13.60 7.32
CA ALA A 71 3.14 14.72 7.28
C ALA A 71 3.51 15.22 8.68
N ASN A 72 2.52 15.33 9.58
CA ASN A 72 2.77 15.71 10.98
C ASN A 72 3.70 14.69 11.67
N ILE A 73 3.48 13.41 11.47
CA ILE A 73 4.34 12.36 12.01
C ILE A 73 5.77 12.51 11.48
N LEU A 74 5.93 12.57 10.15
CA LEU A 74 7.24 12.59 9.50
C LEU A 74 8.06 13.84 9.86
N ASN A 75 7.40 14.99 10.08
CA ASN A 75 8.07 16.24 10.47
C ASN A 75 8.42 16.32 11.97
N ASN A 76 7.93 15.39 12.80
CA ASN A 76 8.12 15.43 14.25
C ASN A 76 8.84 14.20 14.80
N ILE A 77 9.54 13.44 13.97
CA ILE A 77 10.29 12.24 14.35
C ILE A 77 11.43 12.60 15.31
N SER A 78 11.64 11.75 16.31
CA SER A 78 12.78 11.79 17.22
C SER A 78 13.49 10.42 17.24
N ASP A 79 14.63 10.34 17.92
CA ASP A 79 15.44 9.12 18.08
C ASP A 79 14.75 8.05 18.96
N ARG A 80 13.72 8.45 19.73
CA ARG A 80 12.93 7.56 20.59
C ARG A 80 11.46 7.51 20.21
N SER A 81 11.13 7.82 18.96
CA SER A 81 9.78 7.71 18.46
C SER A 81 9.38 6.26 18.15
N LEU A 82 8.16 5.90 18.55
CA LEU A 82 7.43 4.73 18.08
C LEU A 82 6.35 5.19 17.09
N ILE A 83 6.40 4.68 15.86
CA ILE A 83 5.50 5.06 14.78
C ILE A 83 4.66 3.86 14.37
N LEU A 84 3.34 4.00 14.37
CA LEU A 84 2.39 2.96 14.03
C LEU A 84 1.49 3.45 12.89
N LEU A 85 1.71 2.89 11.71
CA LEU A 85 1.00 3.24 10.47
C LEU A 85 0.12 2.09 10.02
N ASP A 86 -1.12 2.38 9.63
CA ASP A 86 -2.08 1.40 9.15
C ASP A 86 -2.65 1.85 7.80
N GLU A 87 -2.42 1.05 6.77
CA GLU A 87 -2.98 1.17 5.43
C GLU A 87 -2.83 2.56 4.79
N ILE A 88 -1.66 3.18 4.93
CA ILE A 88 -1.36 4.46 4.28
C ILE A 88 -1.47 4.32 2.75
N GLY A 89 -2.11 5.30 2.11
CA GLY A 89 -2.30 5.36 0.66
C GLY A 89 -3.58 4.71 0.15
N ARG A 90 -4.46 4.22 1.04
CA ARG A 90 -5.71 3.56 0.63
C ARG A 90 -6.75 4.50 0.02
N GLY A 91 -6.67 5.79 0.33
CA GLY A 91 -7.65 6.81 -0.08
C GLY A 91 -7.45 7.39 -1.48
N THR A 92 -6.49 6.89 -2.26
CA THR A 92 -6.18 7.36 -3.63
C THR A 92 -6.09 6.21 -4.63
N SER A 93 -5.58 6.48 -5.85
CA SER A 93 -5.34 5.43 -6.84
C SER A 93 -4.33 4.40 -6.31
N THR A 94 -4.43 3.14 -6.77
CA THR A 94 -3.56 2.06 -6.29
C THR A 94 -2.08 2.41 -6.44
N TYR A 95 -1.70 2.99 -7.58
CA TYR A 95 -0.31 3.31 -7.88
C TYR A 95 0.22 4.48 -7.06
N ASP A 96 -0.56 5.54 -6.90
CA ASP A 96 -0.20 6.65 -6.01
C ASP A 96 -0.07 6.16 -4.57
N GLY A 97 -1.02 5.33 -4.13
CA GLY A 97 -1.02 4.77 -2.79
C GLY A 97 0.21 3.92 -2.49
N VAL A 98 0.57 2.99 -3.38
CA VAL A 98 1.79 2.17 -3.27
C VAL A 98 3.04 3.05 -3.25
N SER A 99 3.11 4.04 -4.17
CA SER A 99 4.28 4.92 -4.28
C SER A 99 4.50 5.74 -3.01
N ILE A 100 3.43 6.29 -2.45
CA ILE A 100 3.48 7.05 -1.19
C ILE A 100 3.88 6.14 -0.03
N ALA A 101 3.25 4.95 0.09
CA ALA A 101 3.54 4.00 1.16
C ALA A 101 5.00 3.53 1.11
N TRP A 102 5.53 3.23 -0.09
CA TRP A 102 6.93 2.88 -0.30
C TRP A 102 7.87 4.00 0.11
N ALA A 103 7.64 5.22 -0.40
CA ALA A 103 8.47 6.38 -0.10
C ALA A 103 8.51 6.72 1.40
N ILE A 104 7.37 6.60 2.10
CA ILE A 104 7.31 6.78 3.55
C ILE A 104 8.12 5.71 4.28
N ALA A 105 7.99 4.44 3.91
CA ALA A 105 8.71 3.34 4.54
C ALA A 105 10.24 3.48 4.33
N GLU A 106 10.66 3.86 3.12
CA GLU A 106 12.05 4.13 2.79
C GLU A 106 12.60 5.33 3.55
N TYR A 107 11.87 6.45 3.59
CA TYR A 107 12.22 7.63 4.36
C TYR A 107 12.44 7.31 5.85
N LEU A 108 11.52 6.55 6.46
CA LEU A 108 11.63 6.12 7.86
C LEU A 108 12.83 5.20 8.08
N HIS A 109 13.14 4.31 7.12
CA HIS A 109 14.31 3.45 7.19
C HIS A 109 15.61 4.23 7.09
N GLN A 110 15.69 5.20 6.17
CA GLN A 110 16.89 6.00 5.93
C GLN A 110 17.06 7.16 6.94
N HIS A 111 16.01 7.46 7.71
CA HIS A 111 16.03 8.59 8.64
C HIS A 111 17.17 8.45 9.68
N PRO A 112 17.96 9.52 9.93
CA PRO A 112 19.12 9.47 10.83
C PRO A 112 18.79 8.99 12.25
N THR A 113 17.60 9.28 12.75
CA THR A 113 17.16 8.89 14.10
C THR A 113 16.67 7.43 14.17
N GLN A 114 16.50 6.76 13.03
CA GLN A 114 16.08 5.36 12.95
C GLN A 114 14.86 5.02 13.85
N PRO A 115 13.73 5.72 13.69
CA PRO A 115 12.56 5.54 14.55
C PRO A 115 12.04 4.11 14.47
N LYS A 116 11.52 3.61 15.59
CA LYS A 116 10.90 2.27 15.60
C LYS A 116 9.53 2.34 14.95
N THR A 117 9.34 1.59 13.87
CA THR A 117 8.12 1.68 13.06
C THR A 117 7.47 0.32 12.87
N LEU A 118 6.16 0.26 13.06
CA LEU A 118 5.31 -0.82 12.59
C LEU A 118 4.38 -0.27 11.51
N PHE A 119 4.45 -0.86 10.33
CA PHE A 119 3.69 -0.45 9.16
C PHE A 119 2.81 -1.60 8.68
N ALA A 120 1.51 -1.52 8.92
CA ALA A 120 0.55 -2.48 8.37
C ALA A 120 0.08 -2.01 6.99
N THR A 121 0.11 -2.89 6.02
CA THR A 121 -0.30 -2.59 4.65
C THR A 121 -0.89 -3.81 3.97
N HIS A 122 -1.67 -3.58 2.92
CA HIS A 122 -2.15 -4.60 1.99
C HIS A 122 -1.36 -4.60 0.67
N TYR A 123 -0.40 -3.70 0.52
CA TYR A 123 0.45 -3.62 -0.67
C TYR A 123 1.52 -4.71 -0.63
N HIS A 124 1.37 -5.71 -1.51
CA HIS A 124 2.32 -6.84 -1.61
C HIS A 124 3.69 -6.39 -2.12
N GLU A 125 3.71 -5.31 -2.89
CA GLU A 125 4.92 -4.69 -3.43
C GLU A 125 5.92 -4.33 -2.32
N LEU A 126 5.45 -3.89 -1.16
CA LEU A 126 6.31 -3.56 -0.02
C LEU A 126 7.04 -4.78 0.57
N ASN A 127 6.65 -6.01 0.22
CA ASN A 127 7.39 -7.20 0.64
C ASN A 127 8.83 -7.21 0.10
N GLU A 128 9.07 -6.63 -1.07
CA GLU A 128 10.39 -6.56 -1.69
C GLU A 128 11.37 -5.66 -0.91
N MET A 129 10.85 -4.73 -0.11
CA MET A 129 11.70 -3.84 0.69
C MET A 129 12.61 -4.60 1.65
N SER A 130 12.19 -5.76 2.16
CA SER A 130 13.02 -6.58 3.06
C SER A 130 14.27 -7.18 2.39
N VAL A 131 14.29 -7.24 1.06
CA VAL A 131 15.45 -7.68 0.27
C VAL A 131 16.48 -6.56 0.11
N ASN A 132 15.98 -5.33 -0.05
CA ASN A 132 16.81 -4.16 -0.35
C ASN A 132 17.25 -3.39 0.91
N PHE A 133 16.54 -3.55 2.03
CA PHE A 133 16.74 -2.79 3.26
C PHE A 133 16.92 -3.72 4.47
N GLU A 134 18.12 -3.84 5.00
CA GLU A 134 18.46 -4.80 6.07
C GLU A 134 17.61 -4.68 7.35
N ARG A 135 17.16 -3.46 7.71
CA ARG A 135 16.37 -3.22 8.92
C ARG A 135 14.87 -3.37 8.70
N ILE A 136 14.41 -3.57 7.46
CA ILE A 136 13.01 -3.84 7.16
C ILE A 136 12.77 -5.35 7.24
N LYS A 137 11.75 -5.73 8.01
CA LYS A 137 11.36 -7.13 8.19
C LYS A 137 9.87 -7.29 7.93
N ASN A 138 9.52 -8.27 7.13
CA ASN A 138 8.15 -8.60 6.82
C ASN A 138 7.59 -9.60 7.82
N PHE A 139 6.34 -9.39 8.19
CA PHE A 139 5.55 -10.29 9.01
C PHE A 139 4.12 -10.37 8.46
N HIS A 140 3.49 -11.51 8.60
CA HIS A 140 2.09 -11.68 8.26
C HIS A 140 1.30 -12.37 9.39
N VAL A 141 0.00 -12.15 9.40
CA VAL A 141 -0.90 -12.87 10.34
C VAL A 141 -1.14 -14.27 9.79
N SER A 142 -0.82 -15.28 10.60
CA SER A 142 -0.98 -16.66 10.20
C SER A 142 -2.44 -17.06 10.07
N ILE A 143 -2.70 -17.85 9.05
CA ILE A 143 -4.00 -18.43 8.73
C ILE A 143 -3.85 -19.93 8.56
N GLN A 144 -4.92 -20.65 8.81
CA GLN A 144 -5.03 -22.08 8.55
C GLN A 144 -6.27 -22.34 7.71
N GLU A 145 -6.11 -23.04 6.60
CA GLU A 145 -7.23 -23.57 5.85
C GLU A 145 -7.69 -24.90 6.46
N ALA A 146 -8.94 -24.97 6.87
CA ALA A 146 -9.56 -26.19 7.36
C ALA A 146 -10.93 -26.39 6.73
N LYS A 147 -11.10 -27.48 5.97
CA LYS A 147 -12.38 -27.86 5.33
C LYS A 147 -13.03 -26.75 4.50
N GLY A 148 -12.24 -26.00 3.74
CA GLY A 148 -12.71 -24.88 2.90
C GLY A 148 -13.06 -23.60 3.68
N ASN A 149 -12.74 -23.53 4.96
CA ASN A 149 -12.83 -22.33 5.79
C ASN A 149 -11.45 -21.83 6.15
N ILE A 150 -11.30 -20.50 6.25
CA ILE A 150 -10.07 -19.85 6.73
C ILE A 150 -10.20 -19.59 8.22
N ILE A 151 -9.24 -20.06 8.99
CA ILE A 151 -9.11 -19.82 10.42
C ILE A 151 -7.90 -18.91 10.64
N PHE A 152 -8.13 -17.73 11.21
CA PHE A 152 -7.05 -16.82 11.59
C PHE A 152 -6.47 -17.27 12.94
N LEU A 153 -5.21 -17.70 12.94
CA LEU A 153 -4.55 -18.22 14.14
C LEU A 153 -4.07 -17.12 15.10
N ARG A 154 -4.25 -15.86 14.75
CA ARG A 154 -3.87 -14.68 15.56
C ARG A 154 -2.39 -14.67 15.97
N LYS A 155 -1.52 -15.22 15.13
CA LYS A 155 -0.08 -15.25 15.33
C LYS A 155 0.60 -14.46 14.23
N LEU A 156 1.59 -13.67 14.61
CA LEU A 156 2.47 -12.99 13.68
C LEU A 156 3.62 -13.93 13.33
N ILE A 157 3.79 -14.20 12.03
CA ILE A 157 4.86 -15.07 11.50
C ILE A 157 5.76 -14.23 10.60
N SER A 158 7.06 -14.50 10.65
CA SER A 158 8.06 -13.88 9.79
C SER A 158 7.83 -14.24 8.32
N GLY A 159 8.04 -13.27 7.43
CA GLY A 159 7.85 -13.37 5.99
C GLY A 159 6.64 -12.57 5.49
N GLY A 160 6.64 -12.27 4.19
CA GLY A 160 5.51 -11.63 3.51
C GLY A 160 4.34 -12.59 3.32
N SER A 161 3.15 -12.06 3.06
CA SER A 161 2.01 -12.85 2.60
C SER A 161 2.01 -12.87 1.07
N GLU A 162 2.01 -14.05 0.48
CA GLU A 162 1.96 -14.23 -0.98
C GLU A 162 0.53 -14.28 -1.53
N HIS A 163 -0.45 -14.52 -0.66
CA HIS A 163 -1.84 -14.72 -1.07
C HIS A 163 -2.78 -13.69 -0.47
N SER A 164 -3.71 -13.21 -1.28
CA SER A 164 -4.85 -12.42 -0.82
C SER A 164 -6.06 -13.31 -0.60
N PHE A 165 -6.80 -13.08 0.49
CA PHE A 165 -7.98 -13.87 0.85
C PHE A 165 -9.30 -13.14 0.59
N GLY A 166 -9.27 -11.99 -0.11
CA GLY A 166 -10.44 -11.15 -0.34
C GLY A 166 -11.61 -11.89 -1.00
N ILE A 167 -11.34 -12.69 -2.05
CA ILE A 167 -12.38 -13.46 -2.75
C ILE A 167 -12.94 -14.57 -1.85
N HIS A 168 -12.10 -15.17 -1.01
CA HIS A 168 -12.56 -16.17 -0.06
C HIS A 168 -13.48 -15.54 1.00
N VAL A 169 -13.12 -14.38 1.52
CA VAL A 169 -13.98 -13.62 2.46
C VAL A 169 -15.30 -13.22 1.79
N ALA A 170 -15.27 -12.79 0.53
CA ALA A 170 -16.47 -12.49 -0.23
C ALA A 170 -17.41 -13.71 -0.35
N LYS A 171 -16.84 -14.90 -0.58
CA LYS A 171 -17.59 -16.16 -0.59
C LYS A 171 -18.23 -16.45 0.77
N LEU A 172 -17.47 -16.32 1.85
CA LEU A 172 -17.97 -16.50 3.22
C LEU A 172 -19.06 -15.48 3.59
N ALA A 173 -18.99 -14.28 3.04
CA ALA A 173 -20.01 -13.24 3.21
C ALA A 173 -21.31 -13.52 2.45
N GLY A 174 -21.39 -14.63 1.71
CA GLY A 174 -22.60 -15.01 0.97
C GLY A 174 -22.73 -14.36 -0.42
N MET A 175 -21.63 -13.87 -0.98
CA MET A 175 -21.66 -13.32 -2.34
C MET A 175 -22.08 -14.40 -3.35
N PRO A 176 -22.89 -14.07 -4.38
CA PRO A 176 -23.35 -15.05 -5.38
C PRO A 176 -22.18 -15.81 -6.01
N SER A 177 -22.31 -17.13 -6.13
CA SER A 177 -21.24 -18.01 -6.64
C SER A 177 -20.75 -17.62 -8.03
N LYS A 178 -21.63 -17.09 -8.89
CA LYS A 178 -21.23 -16.59 -10.22
C LYS A 178 -20.24 -15.43 -10.13
N VAL A 179 -20.43 -14.50 -9.18
CA VAL A 179 -19.52 -13.36 -8.95
C VAL A 179 -18.18 -13.85 -8.40
N VAL A 180 -18.21 -14.74 -7.40
CA VAL A 180 -17.01 -15.32 -6.79
C VAL A 180 -16.18 -16.09 -7.82
N ASN A 181 -16.82 -16.92 -8.67
CA ASN A 181 -16.11 -17.67 -9.70
C ASN A 181 -15.47 -16.72 -10.72
N ARG A 182 -16.20 -15.70 -11.16
CA ARG A 182 -15.67 -14.72 -12.11
C ARG A 182 -14.51 -13.92 -11.51
N ALA A 183 -14.59 -13.54 -10.24
CA ALA A 183 -13.51 -12.87 -9.53
C ALA A 183 -12.23 -13.74 -9.47
N ASN A 184 -12.36 -15.04 -9.23
CA ASN A 184 -11.22 -15.97 -9.26
C ASN A 184 -10.59 -16.10 -10.65
N GLU A 185 -11.39 -16.10 -11.72
CA GLU A 185 -10.87 -16.12 -13.10
C GLU A 185 -10.06 -14.86 -13.39
N ILE A 186 -10.60 -13.69 -13.03
CA ILE A 186 -9.94 -12.40 -13.22
C ILE A 186 -8.63 -12.35 -12.42
N LEU A 187 -8.67 -12.79 -11.15
CA LEU A 187 -7.47 -12.82 -10.29
C LEU A 187 -6.35 -13.64 -10.93
N LYS A 188 -6.66 -14.86 -11.41
CA LYS A 188 -5.68 -15.71 -12.10
C LYS A 188 -5.07 -15.04 -13.33
N THR A 189 -5.89 -14.32 -14.10
CA THR A 189 -5.40 -13.58 -15.27
C THR A 189 -4.45 -12.45 -14.86
N LEU A 190 -4.78 -11.70 -13.80
CA LEU A 190 -3.93 -10.62 -13.31
C LEU A 190 -2.62 -11.15 -12.71
N GLU A 191 -2.67 -12.25 -11.96
CA GLU A 191 -1.47 -12.89 -11.39
C GLU A 191 -0.56 -13.47 -12.48
N SER A 192 -1.12 -14.11 -13.51
CA SER A 192 -0.33 -14.64 -14.63
C SER A 192 0.33 -13.53 -15.45
N SER A 193 -0.30 -12.39 -15.60
CA SER A 193 0.29 -11.22 -16.27
C SER A 193 1.49 -10.64 -15.49
N ARG A 194 1.45 -10.69 -14.16
CA ARG A 194 2.60 -10.29 -13.30
C ARG A 194 3.78 -11.25 -13.46
N THR A 195 3.54 -12.56 -13.46
CA THR A 195 4.61 -13.58 -13.53
C THR A 195 5.36 -13.57 -14.87
N THR A 196 4.72 -13.15 -15.96
CA THR A 196 5.36 -13.02 -17.27
C THR A 196 6.27 -11.79 -17.37
N GLN A 197 6.02 -10.74 -16.59
CA GLN A 197 6.88 -9.55 -16.51
C GLN A 197 8.11 -9.79 -15.62
N ASP A 198 7.99 -10.60 -14.56
CA ASP A 198 9.09 -10.92 -13.64
C ASP A 198 10.17 -11.86 -14.22
N SER A 199 9.90 -12.53 -15.36
CA SER A 199 10.85 -13.47 -15.96
C SER A 199 11.92 -12.82 -16.84
N GLY A 200 11.94 -11.54 -16.99
CA GLY A 200 12.90 -10.85 -17.84
C GLY A 200 13.46 -9.56 -17.24
N GLU A 201 14.36 -9.65 -16.34
CA GLU A 201 15.39 -8.70 -15.93
C GLU A 201 15.44 -8.49 -14.43
N LYS A 202 16.48 -9.05 -13.83
CA LYS A 202 16.98 -8.65 -12.50
C LYS A 202 17.13 -7.14 -12.47
N ILE A 203 16.45 -6.50 -11.55
CA ILE A 203 16.58 -5.07 -11.26
C ILE A 203 18.08 -4.81 -10.98
N LYS A 204 18.78 -4.31 -12.00
CA LYS A 204 20.10 -3.72 -11.81
C LYS A 204 19.92 -2.50 -10.93
N ARG A 205 20.77 -2.39 -9.92
CA ARG A 205 20.92 -1.26 -9.02
C ARG A 205 20.70 0.05 -9.80
N VAL A 206 19.62 0.73 -9.50
CA VAL A 206 19.36 2.08 -10.01
C VAL A 206 20.22 3.02 -9.19
N THR A 207 21.32 3.45 -9.78
CA THR A 207 22.09 4.61 -9.33
C THR A 207 21.20 5.86 -9.48
N GLU A 208 21.39 6.83 -8.59
CA GLU A 208 20.58 8.01 -8.30
C GLU A 208 20.11 8.92 -9.46
N GLU A 209 20.43 8.62 -10.72
CA GLU A 209 20.14 9.49 -11.86
C GLU A 209 19.01 9.07 -12.79
N ASN A 210 18.38 7.90 -12.60
CA ASN A 210 17.32 7.44 -13.50
C ASN A 210 16.20 6.69 -12.76
N LEU A 211 15.48 7.39 -11.88
CA LEU A 211 14.18 6.95 -11.35
C LEU A 211 13.08 7.17 -12.42
N GLN A 212 13.22 6.56 -13.57
CA GLN A 212 12.10 6.32 -14.45
C GLN A 212 11.62 4.90 -14.12
N LEU A 213 10.58 4.86 -13.29
CA LEU A 213 9.89 3.63 -12.86
C LEU A 213 9.49 2.82 -14.11
N SER A 214 10.27 1.82 -14.42
CA SER A 214 10.01 0.82 -15.48
C SER A 214 8.81 -0.09 -15.14
N PHE A 215 7.99 0.30 -14.16
CA PHE A 215 6.79 -0.41 -13.75
C PHE A 215 5.59 -0.18 -14.67
N PHE A 216 5.70 0.72 -15.67
CA PHE A 216 4.59 1.13 -16.54
C PHE A 216 4.92 1.07 -18.02
N GLN A 217 5.46 -0.03 -18.48
CA GLN A 217 5.22 -0.42 -19.85
C GLN A 217 3.91 -1.20 -19.90
N LEU A 218 2.81 -0.49 -19.90
CA LEU A 218 1.62 -0.94 -20.59
C LEU A 218 2.00 -0.98 -22.08
N ASP A 219 2.48 -2.12 -22.56
CA ASP A 219 2.49 -2.47 -23.97
C ASP A 219 1.02 -2.65 -24.39
N ASP A 220 0.29 -1.55 -24.44
CA ASP A 220 -0.99 -1.48 -25.14
C ASP A 220 -0.62 -1.20 -26.61
N PRO A 221 -0.87 -2.15 -27.52
CA PRO A 221 -0.60 -1.97 -28.95
C PRO A 221 -1.27 -0.72 -29.53
N VAL A 222 -2.33 -0.24 -28.89
CA VAL A 222 -3.04 1.00 -29.24
C VAL A 222 -2.22 2.24 -28.87
N LEU A 223 -1.56 2.23 -27.70
CA LEU A 223 -0.67 3.32 -27.27
C LEU A 223 0.61 3.38 -28.10
N GLU A 224 1.14 2.25 -28.51
CA GLU A 224 2.31 2.19 -29.38
C GLU A 224 1.99 2.74 -30.78
N ASN A 225 0.85 2.36 -31.35
CA ASN A 225 0.37 2.93 -32.60
C ASN A 225 0.12 4.44 -32.50
N ILE A 226 -0.49 4.93 -31.43
CA ILE A 226 -0.69 6.37 -31.19
C ILE A 226 0.65 7.09 -31.08
N ARG A 227 1.62 6.51 -30.37
CA ARG A 227 2.96 7.07 -30.25
C ARG A 227 3.69 7.13 -31.59
N GLU A 228 3.58 6.08 -32.42
CA GLU A 228 4.14 6.09 -33.78
C GLU A 228 3.46 7.10 -34.68
N GLU A 229 2.14 7.25 -34.61
CA GLU A 229 1.42 8.28 -35.37
C GLU A 229 1.78 9.67 -34.93
N LEU A 230 1.87 9.94 -33.60
CA LEU A 230 2.31 11.23 -33.08
C LEU A 230 3.74 11.58 -33.47
N THR A 231 4.62 10.59 -33.57
CA THR A 231 6.03 10.80 -33.97
C THR A 231 6.17 11.12 -35.48
N LYS A 232 5.20 10.68 -36.28
CA LYS A 232 5.13 10.94 -37.74
C LYS A 232 4.50 12.31 -38.08
N ILE A 233 3.86 12.97 -37.10
CA ILE A 233 3.26 14.28 -37.33
C ILE A 233 4.33 15.33 -37.37
N ASP A 234 4.53 15.94 -38.54
CA ASP A 234 5.36 17.14 -38.69
C ASP A 234 4.64 18.34 -38.07
N ILE A 235 5.13 18.81 -36.93
CA ILE A 235 4.56 19.93 -36.17
C ILE A 235 4.43 21.18 -37.04
N ASN A 236 5.34 21.39 -37.99
CA ASN A 236 5.32 22.57 -38.85
C ASN A 236 4.18 22.55 -39.90
N THR A 237 3.80 21.33 -40.36
CA THR A 237 2.69 21.19 -41.30
C THR A 237 1.34 21.18 -40.57
N SER A 238 1.27 20.64 -39.33
CA SER A 238 0.06 20.60 -38.51
C SER A 238 -0.40 21.99 -38.06
N VAL A 239 0.54 22.90 -37.72
CA VAL A 239 0.21 24.27 -37.34
C VAL A 239 -0.33 25.07 -38.54
N SER A 240 0.18 24.86 -39.73
CA SER A 240 -0.32 25.47 -40.94
C SER A 240 -1.73 25.06 -41.31
N TYR A 241 -2.08 23.79 -41.07
CA TYR A 241 -3.42 23.23 -41.37
C TYR A 241 -4.51 23.73 -40.42
N THR A 242 -4.22 23.86 -39.14
CA THR A 242 -5.13 24.44 -38.15
C THR A 242 -5.35 25.91 -38.34
N HIS A 243 -4.34 26.67 -38.83
CA HIS A 243 -4.47 28.09 -39.11
C HIS A 243 -5.31 28.37 -40.36
N LEU A 244 -5.24 27.53 -41.39
CA LEU A 244 -6.09 27.59 -42.57
C LEU A 244 -7.55 27.32 -42.27
N ARG A 245 -7.87 26.37 -41.39
CA ARG A 245 -9.26 26.07 -41.00
C ARG A 245 -9.90 27.13 -40.08
N ALA A 246 -9.12 27.87 -39.32
CA ALA A 246 -9.61 28.93 -38.44
C ALA A 246 -10.04 30.18 -39.22
N HIS A 247 -9.62 30.34 -40.49
CA HIS A 247 -9.99 31.47 -41.37
C HIS A 247 -11.20 31.18 -42.25
N GLU A 248 -11.75 29.95 -42.27
CA GLU A 248 -12.96 29.60 -43.03
C GLU A 248 -14.19 29.50 -42.11
N THR A 249 -14.45 30.51 -41.29
CA THR A 249 -15.81 30.71 -40.73
C THR A 249 -16.59 31.56 -41.68
N PRO A 250 -17.69 31.07 -42.28
CA PRO A 250 -18.58 31.87 -43.11
C PRO A 250 -19.24 32.94 -42.24
N GLU A 251 -19.14 34.17 -42.69
CA GLU A 251 -19.98 35.28 -42.23
C GLU A 251 -21.46 34.91 -42.51
N HIS A 252 -22.24 34.85 -41.46
CA HIS A 252 -23.70 35.13 -41.51
C HIS A 252 -24.13 35.80 -40.22
#